data_cd127232a9f5bc6ef1d22639b789ad85
#
_entry.id   cd127232a9f5bc6ef1d22639b789ad85
#
_cell.length_a   1.000
_cell.length_b   1.000
_cell.length_c   1.000
_cell.angle_alpha   90.00
_cell.angle_beta   90.00
_cell.angle_gamma   90.00
#
_symmetry.space_group_name_H-M   'P 1'
#
loop_
_entity.id
_entity.type
_entity.pdbx_description
1 polymer ?
#
loop_
_entity_poly.entity_id
_entity_poly.type
_entity_poly.pdbx_seq_one_letter_code
_entity_poly.pdbx_strand_id
1 'polypeptide(L)'
;FILIDPKMLELSTYEGIPHLLTPVITDAKKATSALAWTVKEMNSRYKLMSKVGVRNIDGYNTKHKLKMPYIVVVVDEMSDLMLVAGKEIENYIQKLSQMARAAGIHIIMATQRPSVDVITGTIKANFPTRISFQVSSKIDSRTILGEQGAEQLLGKGDMLFMSSANRIVRIHGPFVSEREIEQVVNSIRAQGEPDYMEEITSQESNETSSASGGGGDEDELYSQAADLIKSEGKASTSFLQRKLQIGYNR
;
A
#
# COMPACT_ATOMS: atom_id res chain seq x y z
N PHE A 1 7.31 -4.51 2.52
CA PHE A 1 7.09 -3.14 2.06
C PHE A 1 6.49 -3.11 0.66
N ILE A 2 5.67 -2.07 0.41
CA ILE A 2 5.27 -1.61 -0.93
C ILE A 2 5.76 -0.17 -1.04
N LEU A 3 6.69 0.08 -1.95
CA LEU A 3 7.29 1.40 -2.15
C LEU A 3 6.80 2.00 -3.46
N ILE A 4 6.27 3.23 -3.41
CA ILE A 4 5.72 3.95 -4.56
C ILE A 4 6.49 5.26 -4.71
N ASP A 5 7.24 5.38 -5.81
CA ASP A 5 8.10 6.53 -6.13
C ASP A 5 7.88 6.95 -7.58
N PRO A 6 6.89 7.82 -7.85
CA PRO A 6 6.58 8.27 -9.21
C PRO A 6 7.72 8.99 -9.92
N LYS A 7 8.65 9.56 -9.15
CA LYS A 7 9.80 10.32 -9.68
C LYS A 7 11.06 9.49 -9.88
N MET A 8 11.09 8.24 -9.40
CA MET A 8 12.24 7.32 -9.50
C MET A 8 13.55 7.85 -8.86
N LEU A 9 13.48 8.70 -7.85
CA LEU A 9 14.65 9.37 -7.29
C LEU A 9 14.98 8.93 -5.87
N GLU A 10 13.97 8.76 -5.01
CA GLU A 10 14.17 8.63 -3.58
C GLU A 10 14.16 7.17 -3.10
N LEU A 11 13.22 6.36 -3.59
CA LEU A 11 13.04 5.00 -3.08
C LEU A 11 13.70 3.91 -3.92
N SER A 12 14.22 4.22 -5.09
CA SER A 12 14.90 3.25 -5.98
C SER A 12 16.15 2.63 -5.34
N THR A 13 16.79 3.31 -4.42
CA THR A 13 17.94 2.78 -3.64
C THR A 13 17.56 1.52 -2.85
N TYR A 14 16.31 1.37 -2.44
CA TYR A 14 15.81 0.21 -1.68
C TYR A 14 15.43 -0.99 -2.55
N GLU A 15 15.56 -0.90 -3.87
CA GLU A 15 15.25 -2.01 -4.77
C GLU A 15 16.04 -3.27 -4.39
N GLY A 16 15.39 -4.44 -4.45
CA GLY A 16 16.04 -5.73 -4.19
C GLY A 16 16.23 -6.10 -2.71
N ILE A 17 15.70 -5.33 -1.76
CA ILE A 17 15.68 -5.79 -0.36
C ILE A 17 14.63 -6.88 -0.16
N PRO A 18 14.89 -7.91 0.68
CA PRO A 18 13.98 -9.06 0.84
C PRO A 18 12.61 -8.70 1.43
N HIS A 19 12.45 -7.50 1.96
CA HIS A 19 11.18 -7.03 2.54
C HIS A 19 10.18 -6.53 1.51
N LEU A 20 10.59 -6.33 0.26
CA LEU A 20 9.71 -5.83 -0.80
C LEU A 20 8.74 -6.91 -1.28
N LEU A 21 7.46 -6.55 -1.37
CA LEU A 21 6.42 -7.41 -1.96
C LEU A 21 6.34 -7.28 -3.48
N THR A 22 6.85 -6.18 -4.01
CA THR A 22 6.90 -5.87 -5.45
C THR A 22 8.12 -4.98 -5.72
N PRO A 23 8.66 -4.93 -6.93
CA PRO A 23 9.63 -3.91 -7.32
C PRO A 23 9.12 -2.51 -6.97
N VAL A 24 10.01 -1.54 -6.77
CA VAL A 24 9.60 -0.15 -6.51
C VAL A 24 8.70 0.33 -7.63
N ILE A 25 7.50 0.79 -7.27
CA ILE A 25 6.46 1.17 -8.22
C ILE A 25 6.68 2.62 -8.66
N THR A 26 6.87 2.83 -9.95
CA THR A 26 7.13 4.15 -10.54
C THR A 26 5.99 4.64 -11.43
N ASP A 27 5.10 3.74 -11.84
CA ASP A 27 3.94 4.04 -12.68
C ASP A 27 2.67 4.27 -11.84
N ALA A 28 1.93 5.34 -12.12
CA ALA A 28 0.75 5.72 -11.36
C ALA A 28 -0.41 4.70 -11.45
N LYS A 29 -0.55 4.01 -12.60
CA LYS A 29 -1.60 2.98 -12.74
C LYS A 29 -1.25 1.75 -11.90
N LYS A 30 0.01 1.34 -11.91
CA LYS A 30 0.50 0.27 -11.03
C LYS A 30 0.38 0.64 -9.56
N ALA A 31 0.62 1.91 -9.19
CA ALA A 31 0.39 2.41 -7.84
C ALA A 31 -1.08 2.29 -7.42
N THR A 32 -2.01 2.64 -8.32
CA THR A 32 -3.44 2.46 -8.08
C THR A 32 -3.79 0.98 -7.88
N SER A 33 -3.25 0.08 -8.71
CA SER A 33 -3.43 -1.37 -8.56
C SER A 33 -2.89 -1.88 -7.23
N ALA A 34 -1.72 -1.41 -6.80
CA ALA A 34 -1.12 -1.78 -5.52
C ALA A 34 -1.96 -1.32 -4.31
N LEU A 35 -2.55 -0.12 -4.38
CA LEU A 35 -3.48 0.34 -3.34
C LEU A 35 -4.77 -0.46 -3.32
N ALA A 36 -5.32 -0.82 -4.49
CA ALA A 36 -6.48 -1.70 -4.61
C ALA A 36 -6.19 -3.08 -4.01
N TRP A 37 -5.05 -3.68 -4.36
CA TRP A 37 -4.59 -4.93 -3.78
C TRP A 37 -4.45 -4.83 -2.25
N THR A 38 -3.89 -3.74 -1.74
CA THR A 38 -3.73 -3.52 -0.30
C THR A 38 -5.09 -3.49 0.42
N VAL A 39 -6.12 -2.90 -0.19
CA VAL A 39 -7.51 -2.94 0.33
C VAL A 39 -8.06 -4.38 0.31
N LYS A 40 -7.82 -5.14 -0.74
CA LYS A 40 -8.23 -6.55 -0.85
C LYS A 40 -7.55 -7.41 0.23
N GLU A 41 -6.25 -7.24 0.41
CA GLU A 41 -5.47 -7.91 1.45
C GLU A 41 -5.97 -7.56 2.86
N MET A 42 -6.25 -6.29 3.13
CA MET A 42 -6.86 -5.84 4.38
C MET A 42 -8.17 -6.59 4.67
N ASN A 43 -9.06 -6.67 3.68
CA ASN A 43 -10.34 -7.37 3.83
C ASN A 43 -10.15 -8.88 4.04
N SER A 44 -9.18 -9.49 3.36
CA SER A 44 -8.81 -10.90 3.55
C SER A 44 -8.34 -11.16 4.98
N ARG A 45 -7.47 -10.29 5.51
CA ARG A 45 -6.99 -10.36 6.89
C ARG A 45 -8.13 -10.24 7.90
N TYR A 46 -9.07 -9.34 7.69
CA TYR A 46 -10.27 -9.23 8.53
C TYR A 46 -11.09 -10.52 8.54
N LYS A 47 -11.30 -11.15 7.38
CA LYS A 47 -12.00 -12.44 7.30
C LYS A 47 -11.28 -13.53 8.10
N LEU A 48 -9.94 -13.60 8.01
CA LEU A 48 -9.14 -14.56 8.77
C LEU A 48 -9.20 -14.29 10.27
N MET A 49 -9.04 -13.04 10.69
CA MET A 49 -9.13 -12.63 12.09
C MET A 49 -10.52 -12.93 12.69
N SER A 50 -11.58 -12.68 11.93
CA SER A 50 -12.97 -12.98 12.32
C SER A 50 -13.18 -14.48 12.54
N LYS A 51 -12.68 -15.34 11.65
CA LYS A 51 -12.77 -16.79 11.80
C LYS A 51 -12.11 -17.30 13.09
N VAL A 52 -11.05 -16.64 13.53
CA VAL A 52 -10.30 -16.99 14.75
C VAL A 52 -10.85 -16.30 16.00
N GLY A 53 -11.78 -15.36 15.83
CA GLY A 53 -12.37 -14.59 16.94
C GLY A 53 -11.37 -13.62 17.56
N VAL A 54 -10.53 -12.96 16.77
CA VAL A 54 -9.58 -11.94 17.21
C VAL A 54 -9.88 -10.58 16.55
N ARG A 55 -9.46 -9.50 17.20
CA ARG A 55 -9.80 -8.13 16.75
C ARG A 55 -8.67 -7.43 16.00
N ASN A 56 -7.44 -7.93 16.09
CA ASN A 56 -6.27 -7.33 15.47
C ASN A 56 -5.21 -8.38 15.15
N ILE A 57 -4.19 -7.95 14.39
CA ILE A 57 -3.08 -8.78 13.95
C ILE A 57 -2.28 -9.38 15.13
N ASP A 58 -2.12 -8.65 16.24
CA ASP A 58 -1.38 -9.14 17.40
C ASP A 58 -2.09 -10.31 18.06
N GLY A 59 -3.42 -10.21 18.20
CA GLY A 59 -4.26 -11.30 18.68
C GLY A 59 -4.21 -12.53 17.77
N TYR A 60 -4.17 -12.32 16.45
CA TYR A 60 -4.00 -13.39 15.47
C TYR A 60 -2.62 -14.04 15.62
N ASN A 61 -1.57 -13.25 15.64
CA ASN A 61 -0.19 -13.70 15.72
C ASN A 61 0.15 -14.40 17.05
N THR A 62 -0.58 -14.10 18.12
CA THR A 62 -0.44 -14.80 19.40
C THR A 62 -1.01 -16.21 19.34
N LYS A 63 -2.09 -16.44 18.58
CA LYS A 63 -2.79 -17.72 18.48
C LYS A 63 -2.21 -18.67 17.41
N HIS A 64 -1.49 -18.14 16.43
CA HIS A 64 -1.02 -18.91 15.27
C HIS A 64 0.50 -19.06 15.23
N LYS A 65 0.98 -20.24 14.81
CA LYS A 65 2.41 -20.49 14.57
C LYS A 65 2.92 -19.71 13.38
N LEU A 66 2.16 -19.74 12.27
CA LEU A 66 2.45 -18.92 11.09
C LEU A 66 1.90 -17.52 11.31
N LYS A 67 2.80 -16.59 11.55
CA LYS A 67 2.44 -15.21 11.84
C LYS A 67 2.12 -14.45 10.55
N MET A 68 1.12 -13.59 10.63
CA MET A 68 0.78 -12.64 9.60
C MET A 68 1.77 -11.46 9.67
N PRO A 69 2.52 -11.14 8.60
CA PRO A 69 3.47 -10.03 8.62
C PRO A 69 2.76 -8.68 8.58
N TYR A 70 3.39 -7.66 9.15
CA TYR A 70 2.97 -6.27 8.92
C TYR A 70 3.30 -5.84 7.50
N ILE A 71 2.46 -4.99 6.92
CA ILE A 71 2.69 -4.36 5.62
C ILE A 71 2.81 -2.86 5.82
N VAL A 72 3.84 -2.26 5.26
CA VAL A 72 4.01 -0.81 5.23
C VAL A 72 4.03 -0.35 3.78
N VAL A 73 3.09 0.53 3.43
CA VAL A 73 3.02 1.19 2.12
C VAL A 73 3.62 2.58 2.27
N VAL A 74 4.62 2.89 1.46
CA VAL A 74 5.28 4.21 1.45
C VAL A 74 5.03 4.87 0.10
N VAL A 75 4.52 6.09 0.11
CA VAL A 75 4.28 6.92 -1.07
C VAL A 75 5.15 8.17 -0.94
N ASP A 76 6.13 8.32 -1.82
CA ASP A 76 7.09 9.43 -1.77
C ASP A 76 6.48 10.77 -2.21
N GLU A 77 5.74 10.78 -3.30
CA GLU A 77 5.10 12.00 -3.81
C GLU A 77 3.62 11.75 -4.17
N MET A 78 2.74 12.03 -3.21
CA MET A 78 1.30 11.82 -3.37
C MET A 78 0.69 12.71 -4.48
N SER A 79 1.21 13.92 -4.66
CA SER A 79 0.65 14.86 -5.65
C SER A 79 0.65 14.29 -7.06
N ASP A 80 1.69 13.56 -7.44
CA ASP A 80 1.82 12.99 -8.77
C ASP A 80 0.80 11.86 -9.01
N LEU A 81 0.46 11.11 -7.97
CA LEU A 81 -0.60 10.10 -8.04
C LEU A 81 -1.99 10.75 -8.13
N MET A 82 -2.22 11.81 -7.35
CA MET A 82 -3.50 12.53 -7.34
C MET A 82 -3.83 13.18 -8.68
N LEU A 83 -2.82 13.59 -9.46
CA LEU A 83 -3.00 14.14 -10.80
C LEU A 83 -3.54 13.11 -11.81
N VAL A 84 -3.19 11.84 -11.65
CA VAL A 84 -3.53 10.77 -12.62
C VAL A 84 -4.85 10.08 -12.27
N ALA A 85 -5.06 9.76 -11.01
CA ALA A 85 -6.21 8.97 -10.56
C ALA A 85 -6.72 9.43 -9.18
N GLY A 86 -6.76 10.76 -8.95
CA GLY A 86 -6.95 11.36 -7.64
C GLY A 86 -8.15 10.83 -6.85
N LYS A 87 -9.33 10.75 -7.47
CA LYS A 87 -10.54 10.28 -6.80
C LYS A 87 -10.47 8.80 -6.40
N GLU A 88 -9.90 7.98 -7.24
CA GLU A 88 -9.76 6.54 -6.98
C GLU A 88 -8.75 6.29 -5.87
N ILE A 89 -7.59 6.95 -5.95
CA ILE A 89 -6.54 6.91 -4.93
C ILE A 89 -7.07 7.41 -3.59
N GLU A 90 -7.78 8.54 -3.57
CA GLU A 90 -8.38 9.08 -2.35
C GLU A 90 -9.34 8.08 -1.69
N ASN A 91 -10.14 7.36 -2.48
CA ASN A 91 -11.04 6.32 -1.98
C ASN A 91 -10.29 5.14 -1.34
N TYR A 92 -9.21 4.66 -1.97
CA TYR A 92 -8.40 3.57 -1.39
C TYR A 92 -7.70 4.03 -0.11
N ILE A 93 -7.10 5.20 -0.13
CA ILE A 93 -6.43 5.79 1.03
C ILE A 93 -7.42 5.99 2.18
N GLN A 94 -8.63 6.48 1.91
CA GLN A 94 -9.66 6.64 2.92
C GLN A 94 -10.02 5.30 3.58
N LYS A 95 -10.25 4.25 2.80
CA LYS A 95 -10.56 2.91 3.33
C LYS A 95 -9.42 2.37 4.18
N LEU A 96 -8.19 2.47 3.68
CA LEU A 96 -7.01 1.97 4.38
C LEU A 96 -6.75 2.74 5.67
N SER A 97 -6.79 4.06 5.65
CA SER A 97 -6.52 4.89 6.83
C SER A 97 -7.52 4.66 7.97
N GLN A 98 -8.77 4.32 7.63
CA GLN A 98 -9.81 4.04 8.63
C GLN A 98 -9.69 2.64 9.25
N MET A 99 -9.24 1.65 8.48
CA MET A 99 -9.38 0.25 8.88
C MET A 99 -8.06 -0.54 8.90
N ALA A 100 -7.01 -0.10 8.21
CA ALA A 100 -5.83 -0.93 7.98
C ALA A 100 -5.01 -1.23 9.24
N ARG A 101 -5.03 -0.35 10.24
CA ARG A 101 -4.25 -0.48 11.49
C ARG A 101 -4.46 -1.83 12.19
N ALA A 102 -5.70 -2.24 12.38
CA ALA A 102 -6.01 -3.50 13.06
C ALA A 102 -5.58 -4.73 12.23
N ALA A 103 -5.54 -4.61 10.90
CA ALA A 103 -5.04 -5.63 10.00
C ALA A 103 -3.50 -5.64 9.86
N GLY A 104 -2.79 -4.78 10.59
CA GLY A 104 -1.33 -4.67 10.53
C GLY A 104 -0.80 -4.05 9.24
N ILE A 105 -1.58 -3.15 8.64
CA ILE A 105 -1.18 -2.42 7.43
C ILE A 105 -1.07 -0.94 7.77
N HIS A 106 0.07 -0.35 7.45
CA HIS A 106 0.40 1.04 7.74
C HIS A 106 0.75 1.79 6.47
N ILE A 107 0.42 3.08 6.43
CA ILE A 107 0.68 3.93 5.27
C ILE A 107 1.49 5.14 5.72
N ILE A 108 2.56 5.42 4.99
CA ILE A 108 3.36 6.63 5.09
C ILE A 108 3.21 7.38 3.78
N MET A 109 2.70 8.60 3.84
CA MET A 109 2.48 9.43 2.66
C MET A 109 3.29 10.71 2.76
N ALA A 110 4.03 11.01 1.71
CA ALA A 110 4.79 12.23 1.60
C ALA A 110 4.36 13.05 0.37
N THR A 111 4.60 14.34 0.42
CA THR A 111 4.47 15.25 -0.71
C THR A 111 5.37 16.46 -0.53
N GLN A 112 5.94 16.94 -1.61
CA GLN A 112 6.66 18.20 -1.68
C GLN A 112 5.76 19.38 -2.09
N ARG A 113 4.47 19.08 -2.38
CA ARG A 113 3.47 20.07 -2.83
C ARG A 113 2.30 20.13 -1.85
N PRO A 114 2.42 20.90 -0.75
CA PRO A 114 1.39 20.99 0.28
C PRO A 114 0.21 21.88 -0.15
N SER A 115 -0.43 21.57 -1.27
CA SER A 115 -1.62 22.25 -1.74
C SER A 115 -2.90 21.64 -1.15
N VAL A 116 -3.99 22.42 -1.12
CA VAL A 116 -5.29 21.95 -0.63
C VAL A 116 -5.91 20.89 -1.54
N ASP A 117 -5.50 20.84 -2.81
CA ASP A 117 -5.95 19.83 -3.78
C ASP A 117 -5.28 18.47 -3.55
N VAL A 118 -4.11 18.45 -2.92
CA VAL A 118 -3.36 17.25 -2.58
C VAL A 118 -3.67 16.83 -1.14
N ILE A 119 -3.57 17.76 -0.19
CA ILE A 119 -3.87 17.52 1.22
C ILE A 119 -5.31 17.93 1.49
N THR A 120 -6.25 17.15 0.96
CA THR A 120 -7.69 17.42 1.04
C THR A 120 -8.21 17.28 2.47
N GLY A 121 -9.43 17.75 2.71
CA GLY A 121 -10.12 17.56 4.00
C GLY A 121 -10.24 16.08 4.36
N THR A 122 -10.52 15.20 3.39
CA THR A 122 -10.60 13.76 3.56
C THR A 122 -9.26 13.17 4.02
N ILE A 123 -8.16 13.57 3.37
CA ILE A 123 -6.81 13.15 3.75
C ILE A 123 -6.49 13.60 5.17
N LYS A 124 -6.74 14.88 5.49
CA LYS A 124 -6.47 15.42 6.84
C LYS A 124 -7.27 14.74 7.94
N ALA A 125 -8.52 14.38 7.67
CA ALA A 125 -9.38 13.69 8.64
C ALA A 125 -8.89 12.27 8.95
N ASN A 126 -8.27 11.62 7.97
CA ASN A 126 -7.85 10.23 8.08
C ASN A 126 -6.36 10.05 8.46
N PHE A 127 -5.56 11.11 8.33
CA PHE A 127 -4.16 11.16 8.75
C PHE A 127 -3.97 12.21 9.85
N PRO A 128 -4.36 11.88 11.08
CA PRO A 128 -4.26 12.83 12.20
C PRO A 128 -2.82 13.05 12.65
N THR A 129 -1.92 12.10 12.44
CA THR A 129 -0.50 12.26 12.71
C THR A 129 0.21 12.81 11.49
N ARG A 130 0.86 13.97 11.64
CA ARG A 130 1.50 14.69 10.55
C ARG A 130 2.87 15.20 10.94
N ILE A 131 3.73 15.26 9.95
CA ILE A 131 5.07 15.85 10.07
C ILE A 131 5.21 16.92 9.00
N SER A 132 5.66 18.10 9.36
CA SER A 132 6.06 19.13 8.42
C SER A 132 7.52 19.49 8.66
N PHE A 133 8.32 19.39 7.62
CA PHE A 133 9.63 20.03 7.55
C PHE A 133 9.45 21.52 7.20
N GLN A 134 10.55 22.25 7.02
CA GLN A 134 10.50 23.63 6.62
C GLN A 134 9.71 23.80 5.32
N VAL A 135 8.79 24.75 5.32
CA VAL A 135 8.01 25.17 4.14
C VAL A 135 8.25 26.63 3.83
N SER A 136 7.88 27.07 2.61
CA SER A 136 8.14 28.44 2.15
C SER A 136 7.13 29.46 2.65
N SER A 137 5.95 29.04 3.07
CA SER A 137 4.88 29.96 3.46
C SER A 137 4.07 29.50 4.68
N LYS A 138 3.45 30.46 5.35
CA LYS A 138 2.47 30.21 6.42
C LYS A 138 1.23 29.45 5.93
N ILE A 139 0.90 29.60 4.64
CA ILE A 139 -0.23 28.92 4.00
C ILE A 139 0.07 27.41 3.94
N ASP A 140 1.28 27.05 3.52
CA ASP A 140 1.70 25.65 3.44
C ASP A 140 1.71 25.00 4.81
N SER A 141 2.23 25.71 5.84
CA SER A 141 2.18 25.24 7.22
C SER A 141 0.76 24.94 7.69
N ARG A 142 -0.17 25.85 7.43
CA ARG A 142 -1.60 25.65 7.76
C ARG A 142 -2.23 24.53 6.98
N THR A 143 -1.85 24.36 5.72
CA THR A 143 -2.37 23.26 4.88
C THR A 143 -1.98 21.91 5.46
N ILE A 144 -0.75 21.75 5.94
CA ILE A 144 -0.26 20.50 6.52
C ILE A 144 -0.75 20.31 7.95
N LEU A 145 -0.48 21.27 8.83
CA LEU A 145 -0.65 21.16 10.28
C LEU A 145 -1.93 21.78 10.83
N GLY A 146 -2.62 22.60 10.05
CA GLY A 146 -3.72 23.44 10.55
C GLY A 146 -3.25 24.72 11.23
N GLU A 147 -1.97 24.87 11.52
CA GLU A 147 -1.35 26.00 12.20
C GLU A 147 -0.12 26.49 11.45
N GLN A 148 0.27 27.75 11.70
CA GLN A 148 1.52 28.32 11.20
C GLN A 148 2.70 27.88 12.07
N GLY A 149 3.92 27.98 11.56
CA GLY A 149 5.15 27.71 12.31
C GLY A 149 6.18 26.90 11.52
N ALA A 150 5.77 26.04 10.58
CA ALA A 150 6.70 25.27 9.78
C ALA A 150 7.55 26.13 8.83
N GLU A 151 7.08 27.33 8.48
CA GLU A 151 7.85 28.32 7.71
C GLU A 151 9.04 28.92 8.50
N GLN A 152 9.06 28.75 9.81
CA GLN A 152 10.12 29.25 10.69
C GLN A 152 11.17 28.18 11.06
N LEU A 153 11.00 26.97 10.55
CA LEU A 153 11.97 25.89 10.79
C LEU A 153 13.30 26.16 10.11
N LEU A 154 14.35 25.60 10.67
CA LEU A 154 15.74 25.85 10.23
C LEU A 154 16.19 24.98 9.07
N GLY A 155 15.36 24.00 8.66
CA GLY A 155 15.77 22.98 7.68
C GLY A 155 16.63 21.86 8.28
N LYS A 156 17.20 21.02 7.41
CA LYS A 156 18.15 19.94 7.79
C LYS A 156 17.63 18.99 8.89
N GLY A 157 16.34 18.62 8.79
CA GLY A 157 15.71 17.70 9.73
C GLY A 157 14.94 18.36 10.88
N ASP A 158 14.98 19.69 10.98
CA ASP A 158 14.12 20.44 11.91
C ASP A 158 12.66 20.32 11.43
N MET A 159 11.76 19.81 12.27
CA MET A 159 10.40 19.48 11.90
C MET A 159 9.39 19.79 13.01
N LEU A 160 8.15 19.98 12.61
CA LEU A 160 7.00 19.99 13.50
C LEU A 160 6.26 18.66 13.37
N PHE A 161 6.13 17.96 14.48
CA PHE A 161 5.37 16.72 14.61
C PHE A 161 4.03 17.01 15.30
N MET A 162 2.94 16.70 14.61
CA MET A 162 1.60 16.78 15.15
C MET A 162 1.10 15.38 15.46
N SER A 163 0.83 15.11 16.72
CA SER A 163 0.21 13.86 17.16
C SER A 163 -1.30 13.82 16.85
N SER A 164 -1.90 12.64 16.95
CA SER A 164 -3.35 12.46 16.80
C SER A 164 -4.19 13.27 17.80
N ALA A 165 -3.60 13.75 18.88
CA ALA A 165 -4.24 14.67 19.85
C ALA A 165 -4.10 16.15 19.46
N ASN A 166 -3.73 16.47 18.24
CA ASN A 166 -3.48 17.83 17.73
C ASN A 166 -2.43 18.62 18.51
N ARG A 167 -1.55 17.93 19.24
CA ARG A 167 -0.42 18.56 19.93
C ARG A 167 0.77 18.61 19.01
N ILE A 168 1.27 19.82 18.75
CA ILE A 168 2.46 20.04 17.93
C ILE A 168 3.70 20.09 18.83
N VAL A 169 4.72 19.32 18.45
CA VAL A 169 6.03 19.29 19.11
C VAL A 169 7.09 19.52 18.06
N ARG A 170 8.06 20.39 18.35
CA ARG A 170 9.24 20.58 17.50
C ARG A 170 10.25 19.49 17.79
N ILE A 171 10.70 18.81 16.76
CA ILE A 171 11.69 17.72 16.83
C ILE A 171 12.77 18.00 15.79
N HIS A 172 14.00 17.64 16.11
CA HIS A 172 15.09 17.71 15.15
C HIS A 172 15.53 16.29 14.78
N GLY A 173 15.29 15.90 13.53
CA GLY A 173 15.74 14.62 12.98
C GLY A 173 17.25 14.66 12.67
N PRO A 174 18.00 13.57 12.91
CA PRO A 174 19.38 13.51 12.49
C PRO A 174 19.50 13.47 10.96
N PHE A 175 20.58 13.98 10.44
CA PHE A 175 20.93 13.82 9.03
C PHE A 175 21.39 12.38 8.78
N VAL A 176 20.83 11.76 7.72
CA VAL A 176 21.23 10.45 7.21
C VAL A 176 21.77 10.65 5.80
N SER A 177 23.02 10.28 5.56
CA SER A 177 23.64 10.41 4.24
C SER A 177 23.25 9.26 3.30
N GLU A 178 23.32 9.51 1.99
CA GLU A 178 23.11 8.46 0.97
C GLU A 178 24.04 7.26 1.18
N ARG A 179 25.29 7.51 1.54
CA ARG A 179 26.26 6.45 1.84
C ARG A 179 25.81 5.54 3.00
N GLU A 180 25.26 6.12 4.05
CA GLU A 180 24.72 5.34 5.18
C GLU A 180 23.51 4.51 4.75
N ILE A 181 22.61 5.08 3.94
CA ILE A 181 21.47 4.36 3.37
C ILE A 181 21.96 3.18 2.52
N GLU A 182 22.90 3.40 1.60
CA GLU A 182 23.48 2.35 0.76
C GLU A 182 24.12 1.22 1.58
N GLN A 183 24.86 1.55 2.64
CA GLN A 183 25.47 0.56 3.53
C GLN A 183 24.40 -0.31 4.20
N VAL A 184 23.34 0.30 4.72
CA VAL A 184 22.23 -0.42 5.35
C VAL A 184 21.51 -1.30 4.32
N VAL A 185 21.18 -0.75 3.15
CA VAL A 185 20.51 -1.48 2.08
C VAL A 185 21.33 -2.67 1.61
N ASN A 186 22.63 -2.51 1.39
CA ASN A 186 23.51 -3.60 0.99
C ASN A 186 23.59 -4.70 2.05
N SER A 187 23.63 -4.32 3.33
CA SER A 187 23.57 -5.28 4.44
C SER A 187 22.27 -6.06 4.48
N ILE A 188 21.15 -5.41 4.15
CA ILE A 188 19.82 -6.03 4.10
C ILE A 188 19.71 -6.97 2.87
N ARG A 189 20.18 -6.55 1.69
CA ARG A 189 20.21 -7.37 0.48
C ARG A 189 21.03 -8.65 0.67
N ALA A 190 22.10 -8.59 1.45
CA ALA A 190 22.92 -9.76 1.77
C ALA A 190 22.19 -10.82 2.62
N GLN A 191 21.04 -10.48 3.23
CA GLN A 191 20.23 -11.41 4.03
C GLN A 191 19.30 -12.31 3.22
N GLY A 192 19.00 -11.95 1.97
CA GLY A 192 18.12 -12.72 1.08
C GLY A 192 17.63 -11.90 -0.11
N GLU A 193 16.93 -12.58 -1.00
CA GLU A 193 16.29 -12.00 -2.17
C GLU A 193 14.80 -11.74 -1.92
N PRO A 194 14.19 -10.73 -2.57
CA PRO A 194 12.76 -10.49 -2.47
C PRO A 194 11.95 -11.58 -3.19
N ASP A 195 10.81 -11.96 -2.63
CA ASP A 195 9.81 -12.82 -3.26
C ASP A 195 8.66 -11.94 -3.75
N TYR A 196 8.78 -11.50 -5.02
CA TYR A 196 7.83 -10.55 -5.60
C TYR A 196 6.50 -11.20 -5.96
N MET A 197 5.41 -10.52 -5.61
CA MET A 197 4.03 -10.89 -5.93
C MET A 197 3.55 -10.10 -7.16
N GLU A 198 3.50 -10.72 -8.32
CA GLU A 198 3.09 -10.06 -9.58
C GLU A 198 1.66 -9.52 -9.54
N GLU A 199 0.78 -10.14 -8.77
CA GLU A 199 -0.62 -9.74 -8.62
C GLU A 199 -0.82 -8.33 -8.04
N ILE A 200 0.18 -7.79 -7.32
CA ILE A 200 0.09 -6.47 -6.70
C ILE A 200 0.01 -5.35 -7.75
N THR A 201 0.72 -5.51 -8.85
CA THR A 201 0.81 -4.50 -9.92
C THR A 201 0.04 -4.87 -11.17
N SER A 202 -0.54 -6.09 -11.23
CA SER A 202 -1.40 -6.48 -12.33
C SER A 202 -2.73 -5.72 -12.25
N GLN A 203 -3.17 -5.17 -13.37
CA GLN A 203 -4.52 -4.63 -13.49
C GLN A 203 -5.49 -5.80 -13.48
N GLU A 204 -6.16 -6.05 -12.35
CA GLU A 204 -7.45 -6.72 -12.43
C GLU A 204 -8.36 -5.77 -13.20
N SER A 205 -8.75 -6.13 -14.41
CA SER A 205 -9.86 -5.46 -15.10
C SER A 205 -11.03 -5.47 -14.11
N ASN A 206 -11.36 -4.28 -13.60
CA ASN A 206 -12.60 -4.06 -12.86
C ASN A 206 -13.77 -4.22 -13.84
N GLU A 207 -14.06 -5.46 -14.23
CA GLU A 207 -15.41 -5.80 -14.63
C GLU A 207 -16.24 -5.74 -13.36
N THR A 208 -16.98 -4.66 -13.26
CA THR A 208 -18.13 -4.50 -12.36
C THR A 208 -19.02 -5.73 -12.48
N SER A 209 -18.73 -6.73 -11.66
CA SER A 209 -19.74 -7.73 -11.35
C SER A 209 -20.74 -7.05 -10.42
N SER A 210 -21.74 -6.43 -11.01
CA SER A 210 -23.02 -6.21 -10.37
C SER A 210 -23.48 -7.55 -9.81
N ALA A 211 -23.40 -7.66 -8.50
CA ALA A 211 -23.91 -8.79 -7.77
C ALA A 211 -25.43 -8.87 -7.97
N SER A 212 -25.87 -9.78 -8.81
CA SER A 212 -27.17 -10.42 -8.65
C SER A 212 -26.95 -11.73 -7.89
N GLY A 213 -27.63 -11.86 -6.78
CA GLY A 213 -27.53 -13.01 -5.91
C GLY A 213 -28.01 -14.30 -6.61
N GLY A 214 -27.43 -15.40 -6.21
CA GLY A 214 -27.84 -16.74 -6.59
C GLY A 214 -26.93 -17.75 -5.94
N GLY A 215 -27.45 -18.49 -4.97
CA GLY A 215 -26.71 -19.55 -4.30
C GLY A 215 -26.44 -20.73 -5.21
N GLY A 216 -25.36 -21.43 -4.89
CA GLY A 216 -25.16 -22.87 -5.08
C GLY A 216 -25.33 -23.39 -6.51
N ASP A 217 -24.24 -23.38 -7.25
CA ASP A 217 -23.88 -24.44 -8.17
C ASP A 217 -22.35 -24.37 -8.27
N GLU A 218 -21.68 -25.41 -7.83
CA GLU A 218 -20.28 -25.63 -8.22
C GLU A 218 -20.29 -25.69 -9.74
N ASP A 219 -19.62 -24.73 -10.39
CA ASP A 219 -19.57 -24.67 -11.84
C ASP A 219 -19.06 -26.05 -12.33
N GLU A 220 -19.90 -26.81 -13.05
CA GLU A 220 -19.54 -28.14 -13.59
C GLU A 220 -18.21 -28.10 -14.33
N LEU A 221 -17.88 -26.95 -14.94
CA LEU A 221 -16.62 -26.69 -15.60
C LEU A 221 -15.43 -26.68 -14.65
N TYR A 222 -15.61 -26.27 -13.40
CA TYR A 222 -14.54 -26.30 -12.40
C TYR A 222 -14.19 -27.74 -12.02
N SER A 223 -15.18 -28.57 -11.79
CA SER A 223 -14.98 -29.99 -11.50
C SER A 223 -14.32 -30.71 -12.66
N GLN A 224 -14.74 -30.45 -13.91
CA GLN A 224 -14.15 -31.00 -15.11
C GLN A 224 -12.69 -30.53 -15.31
N ALA A 225 -12.38 -29.26 -15.03
CA ALA A 225 -11.03 -28.74 -15.10
C ALA A 225 -10.11 -29.38 -14.05
N ALA A 226 -10.60 -29.58 -12.83
CA ALA A 226 -9.86 -30.22 -11.75
C ALA A 226 -9.53 -31.67 -12.07
N ASP A 227 -10.47 -32.42 -12.65
CA ASP A 227 -10.27 -33.82 -13.04
C ASP A 227 -9.32 -33.95 -14.23
N LEU A 228 -9.37 -33.02 -15.19
CA LEU A 228 -8.43 -32.95 -16.30
C LEU A 228 -7.00 -32.67 -15.83
N ILE A 229 -6.81 -31.76 -14.88
CA ILE A 229 -5.50 -31.46 -14.28
C ILE A 229 -4.96 -32.69 -13.55
N LYS A 230 -5.79 -33.39 -12.78
CA LYS A 230 -5.40 -34.62 -12.07
C LYS A 230 -5.01 -35.73 -13.00
N SER A 231 -5.74 -35.92 -14.11
CA SER A 231 -5.51 -37.03 -15.05
C SER A 231 -4.32 -36.77 -15.98
N GLU A 232 -4.11 -35.55 -16.44
CA GLU A 232 -3.11 -35.23 -17.47
C GLU A 232 -1.84 -34.56 -16.89
N GLY A 233 -1.86 -34.17 -15.60
CA GLY A 233 -0.70 -33.55 -14.91
C GLY A 233 -0.28 -32.19 -15.45
N LYS A 234 -1.14 -31.51 -16.20
CA LYS A 234 -0.86 -30.22 -16.85
C LYS A 234 -1.89 -29.16 -16.45
N ALA A 235 -1.44 -28.11 -15.78
CA ALA A 235 -2.28 -27.02 -15.27
C ALA A 235 -2.06 -25.70 -16.03
N SER A 236 -2.10 -25.69 -17.37
CA SER A 236 -1.98 -24.43 -18.12
C SER A 236 -3.35 -23.95 -18.64
N THR A 237 -3.59 -22.65 -18.55
CA THR A 237 -4.83 -22.00 -19.00
C THR A 237 -5.16 -22.36 -20.45
N SER A 238 -4.15 -22.30 -21.35
CA SER A 238 -4.30 -22.63 -22.77
C SER A 238 -4.64 -24.11 -23.01
N PHE A 239 -4.22 -25.00 -22.13
CA PHE A 239 -4.56 -26.43 -22.19
C PHE A 239 -6.00 -26.66 -21.80
N LEU A 240 -6.45 -26.04 -20.70
CA LEU A 240 -7.83 -26.14 -20.22
C LEU A 240 -8.85 -25.53 -21.22
N GLN A 241 -8.53 -24.37 -21.78
CA GLN A 241 -9.36 -23.73 -22.80
C GLN A 241 -9.57 -24.62 -24.04
N ARG A 242 -8.52 -25.27 -24.52
CA ARG A 242 -8.61 -26.17 -25.68
C ARG A 242 -9.39 -27.45 -25.38
N LYS A 243 -9.19 -28.04 -24.21
CA LYS A 243 -9.85 -29.29 -23.84
C LYS A 243 -11.32 -29.11 -23.46
N LEU A 244 -11.64 -28.01 -22.76
CA LEU A 244 -13.00 -27.71 -22.33
C LEU A 244 -13.79 -26.85 -23.36
N GLN A 245 -13.15 -26.47 -24.47
CA GLN A 245 -13.74 -25.61 -25.53
C GLN A 245 -14.33 -24.30 -25.00
N ILE A 246 -13.69 -23.70 -24.01
CA ILE A 246 -14.14 -22.46 -23.37
C ILE A 246 -13.37 -21.25 -23.89
N GLY A 247 -14.04 -20.11 -23.99
CA GLY A 247 -13.44 -18.84 -24.39
C GLY A 247 -12.55 -18.24 -23.31
N TYR A 248 -11.77 -17.22 -23.68
CA TYR A 248 -10.79 -16.56 -22.81
C TYR A 248 -11.38 -15.93 -21.53
N ASN A 249 -12.66 -15.61 -21.53
CA ASN A 249 -13.38 -14.92 -20.45
C ASN A 249 -14.21 -15.86 -19.54
N ARG A 250 -13.91 -17.16 -19.52
CA ARG A 250 -14.65 -18.10 -18.72
C ARG A 250 -13.75 -19.05 -17.92
#